data_98f2da1347bfdf2c8d079968857b3d18
#
_entry.id   98f2da1347bfdf2c8d079968857b3d18
#
_cell.length_a   1.000
_cell.length_b   1.000
_cell.length_c   1.000
_cell.angle_alpha   90.00
_cell.angle_beta   90.00
_cell.angle_gamma   90.00
#
_symmetry.space_group_name_H-M   'P 1'
#
loop_
_entity.id
_entity.type
_entity.pdbx_description
1 polymer ?
#
loop_
_entity_poly.entity_id
_entity_poly.type
_entity_poly.pdbx_seq_one_letter_code
_entity_poly.pdbx_strand_id
1 'polypeptide(L)'
;TGWRLGLIFAPAVFTAQLIKSHQYLVTAANTMAQHAAVEALTAGKNDAEPMKKEYIQRRDYIIEKMTALGFEIIKPDGAFYIFAKIPAGYNQDSFAFLKDFAQKKAVAFIPGAAFGRYGEGYVRLSYAASMETIKEAMKRLEEYMREA
;
A
#
# COMPACT_ATOMS: atom_id res chain seq x y z
N THR A 1 3.23 -2.97 -11.33
CA THR A 1 4.23 -2.36 -10.40
C THR A 1 5.67 -2.57 -10.88
N GLY A 2 6.00 -3.72 -11.43
CA GLY A 2 7.35 -4.07 -11.89
C GLY A 2 7.87 -3.20 -13.03
N TRP A 3 7.01 -2.67 -13.85
CA TRP A 3 7.37 -1.78 -14.96
C TRP A 3 7.95 -0.43 -14.54
N ARG A 4 7.75 -0.02 -13.29
CA ARG A 4 8.31 1.22 -12.73
C ARG A 4 8.01 2.45 -13.59
N LEU A 5 6.79 2.59 -14.08
CA LEU A 5 6.30 3.68 -14.89
C LEU A 5 5.12 4.37 -14.21
N GLY A 6 5.06 5.69 -14.30
CA GLY A 6 3.94 6.54 -13.87
C GLY A 6 3.62 7.55 -14.96
N LEU A 7 2.40 8.07 -14.95
CA LEU A 7 1.92 9.07 -15.92
C LEU A 7 1.45 10.31 -15.17
N ILE A 8 1.80 11.47 -15.70
CA ILE A 8 1.31 12.77 -15.22
C ILE A 8 0.51 13.44 -16.34
N PHE A 9 -0.74 13.74 -16.04
CA PHE A 9 -1.61 14.52 -16.92
C PHE A 9 -1.78 15.91 -16.31
N ALA A 10 -1.32 16.94 -17.01
CA ALA A 10 -1.35 18.31 -16.53
C ALA A 10 -1.51 19.30 -17.70
N PRO A 11 -2.00 20.54 -17.46
CA PRO A 11 -1.98 21.60 -18.45
C PRO A 11 -0.56 21.85 -19.03
N ALA A 12 -0.47 22.22 -20.30
CA ALA A 12 0.80 22.34 -21.02
C ALA A 12 1.82 23.25 -20.33
N VAL A 13 1.37 24.33 -19.66
CA VAL A 13 2.24 25.25 -18.92
C VAL A 13 2.99 24.55 -17.76
N PHE A 14 2.35 23.61 -17.08
CA PHE A 14 2.99 22.81 -16.03
C PHE A 14 3.84 21.70 -16.60
N THR A 15 3.33 20.99 -17.63
CA THR A 15 4.06 19.90 -18.30
C THR A 15 5.40 20.39 -18.83
N ALA A 16 5.44 21.60 -19.43
CA ALA A 16 6.67 22.19 -19.95
C ALA A 16 7.76 22.41 -18.87
N GLN A 17 7.37 22.66 -17.61
CA GLN A 17 8.32 22.79 -16.51
C GLN A 17 8.67 21.41 -15.89
N LEU A 18 7.68 20.53 -15.78
CA LEU A 18 7.90 19.18 -15.27
C LEU A 18 8.87 18.37 -16.13
N ILE A 19 8.82 18.51 -17.46
CA ILE A 19 9.76 17.86 -18.37
C ILE A 19 11.20 18.27 -18.10
N LYS A 20 11.46 19.56 -17.80
CA LYS A 20 12.82 20.02 -17.45
C LYS A 20 13.34 19.34 -16.19
N SER A 21 12.53 19.29 -15.13
CA SER A 21 12.89 18.60 -13.89
C SER A 21 13.08 17.10 -14.10
N HIS A 22 12.18 16.47 -14.86
CA HIS A 22 12.25 15.05 -15.20
C HIS A 22 13.54 14.69 -15.93
N GLN A 23 13.97 15.52 -16.89
CA GLN A 23 15.22 15.32 -17.63
C GLN A 23 16.44 15.26 -16.70
N TYR A 24 16.49 16.11 -15.67
CA TYR A 24 17.60 16.12 -14.72
C TYR A 24 17.53 15.00 -13.69
N LEU A 25 16.33 14.51 -13.34
CA LEU A 25 16.15 13.46 -12.36
C LEU A 25 16.42 12.06 -12.93
N VAL A 26 15.88 11.76 -14.13
CA VAL A 26 15.91 10.40 -14.71
C VAL A 26 16.13 10.37 -16.22
N THR A 27 16.28 11.51 -16.87
CA THR A 27 16.43 11.67 -18.33
C THR A 27 15.18 11.23 -19.10
N ALA A 28 14.82 9.95 -19.04
CA ALA A 28 13.62 9.39 -19.66
C ALA A 28 13.21 8.10 -18.95
N ALA A 29 11.94 7.75 -19.05
CA ALA A 29 11.47 6.44 -18.62
C ALA A 29 12.03 5.33 -19.53
N ASN A 30 12.12 4.11 -18.99
CA ASN A 30 12.58 2.95 -19.76
C ASN A 30 11.73 2.75 -21.02
N THR A 31 12.36 2.58 -22.18
CA THR A 31 11.67 2.47 -23.48
C THR A 31 10.71 1.28 -23.53
N MET A 32 11.10 0.11 -23.01
CA MET A 32 10.22 -1.06 -22.99
C MET A 32 8.97 -0.80 -22.13
N ALA A 33 9.13 -0.12 -20.99
CA ALA A 33 8.01 0.25 -20.15
C ALA A 33 7.06 1.25 -20.86
N GLN A 34 7.58 2.17 -21.65
CA GLN A 34 6.76 3.09 -22.46
C GLN A 34 5.91 2.32 -23.50
N HIS A 35 6.51 1.36 -24.22
CA HIS A 35 5.77 0.51 -25.16
C HIS A 35 4.71 -0.35 -24.46
N ALA A 36 5.04 -0.94 -23.31
CA ALA A 36 4.09 -1.69 -22.51
C ALA A 36 2.92 -0.80 -22.03
N ALA A 37 3.20 0.47 -21.68
CA ALA A 37 2.16 1.41 -21.28
C ALA A 37 1.21 1.78 -22.42
N VAL A 38 1.72 1.91 -23.65
CA VAL A 38 0.87 2.12 -24.83
C VAL A 38 -0.12 0.98 -25.00
N GLU A 39 0.35 -0.27 -24.91
CA GLU A 39 -0.52 -1.45 -25.00
C GLU A 39 -1.53 -1.48 -23.85
N ALA A 40 -1.09 -1.26 -22.60
CA ALA A 40 -1.95 -1.22 -21.43
C ALA A 40 -3.06 -0.14 -21.49
N LEU A 41 -2.78 1.00 -22.14
CA LEU A 41 -3.74 2.11 -22.29
C LEU A 41 -4.65 1.98 -23.51
N THR A 42 -4.36 1.07 -24.42
CA THR A 42 -5.11 0.84 -25.65
C THR A 42 -5.84 -0.51 -25.63
N ALA A 43 -5.23 -1.57 -26.13
CA ALA A 43 -5.85 -2.88 -26.23
C ALA A 43 -6.05 -3.52 -24.85
N GLY A 44 -5.09 -3.37 -23.96
CA GLY A 44 -5.08 -3.97 -22.60
C GLY A 44 -5.82 -3.19 -21.50
N LYS A 45 -6.56 -2.14 -21.85
CA LYS A 45 -7.14 -1.22 -20.84
C LYS A 45 -8.10 -1.89 -19.84
N ASN A 46 -8.65 -3.04 -20.19
CA ASN A 46 -9.58 -3.81 -19.33
C ASN A 46 -8.90 -5.01 -18.64
N ASP A 47 -7.63 -5.28 -18.90
CA ASP A 47 -6.91 -6.46 -18.38
C ASP A 47 -6.77 -6.44 -16.87
N ALA A 48 -6.81 -5.27 -16.25
CA ALA A 48 -6.74 -5.11 -14.80
C ALA A 48 -8.05 -5.43 -14.06
N GLU A 49 -9.20 -5.51 -14.75
CA GLU A 49 -10.51 -5.66 -14.09
C GLU A 49 -10.67 -6.95 -13.27
N PRO A 50 -10.18 -8.13 -13.69
CA PRO A 50 -10.21 -9.32 -12.84
C PRO A 50 -9.38 -9.14 -11.55
N MET A 51 -8.16 -8.62 -11.67
CA MET A 51 -7.28 -8.36 -10.51
C MET A 51 -7.88 -7.31 -9.57
N LYS A 52 -8.50 -6.27 -10.09
CA LYS A 52 -9.17 -5.23 -9.31
C LYS A 52 -10.27 -5.82 -8.42
N LYS A 53 -11.06 -6.76 -8.94
CA LYS A 53 -12.09 -7.45 -8.15
C LYS A 53 -11.48 -8.21 -6.96
N GLU A 54 -10.40 -8.93 -7.19
CA GLU A 54 -9.68 -9.62 -6.11
C GLU A 54 -9.09 -8.65 -5.08
N TYR A 55 -8.47 -7.56 -5.53
CA TYR A 55 -7.92 -6.55 -4.63
C TYR A 55 -9.00 -5.88 -3.77
N ILE A 56 -10.18 -5.65 -4.31
CA ILE A 56 -11.33 -5.14 -3.54
C ILE A 56 -11.71 -6.12 -2.43
N GLN A 57 -11.80 -7.42 -2.73
CA GLN A 57 -12.13 -8.44 -1.73
C GLN A 57 -11.06 -8.52 -0.61
N ARG A 58 -9.78 -8.49 -0.98
CA ARG A 58 -8.66 -8.50 -0.03
C ARG A 58 -8.65 -7.27 0.86
N ARG A 59 -8.83 -6.09 0.27
CA ARG A 59 -8.94 -4.81 0.98
C ARG A 59 -10.08 -4.82 1.99
N ASP A 60 -11.28 -5.16 1.53
CA ASP A 60 -12.48 -5.08 2.36
C ASP A 60 -12.41 -6.10 3.51
N TYR A 61 -11.85 -7.30 3.28
CA TYR A 61 -11.58 -8.27 4.34
C TYR A 61 -10.61 -7.74 5.41
N ILE A 62 -9.49 -7.14 5.00
CA ILE A 62 -8.52 -6.58 5.96
C ILE A 62 -9.13 -5.43 6.75
N ILE A 63 -9.85 -4.53 6.10
CA ILE A 63 -10.52 -3.40 6.77
C ILE A 63 -11.49 -3.92 7.82
N GLU A 64 -12.33 -4.89 7.49
CA GLU A 64 -13.25 -5.52 8.44
C GLU A 64 -12.51 -6.06 9.67
N LYS A 65 -11.47 -6.88 9.45
CA LYS A 65 -10.73 -7.52 10.54
C LYS A 65 -9.97 -6.52 11.41
N MET A 66 -9.25 -5.59 10.82
CA MET A 66 -8.50 -4.60 11.58
C MET A 66 -9.41 -3.60 12.31
N THR A 67 -10.52 -3.19 11.70
CA THR A 67 -11.50 -2.33 12.39
C THR A 67 -12.11 -3.03 13.60
N ALA A 68 -12.40 -4.32 13.51
CA ALA A 68 -12.87 -5.13 14.65
C ALA A 68 -11.83 -5.22 15.78
N LEU A 69 -10.54 -5.06 15.48
CA LEU A 69 -9.45 -5.00 16.47
C LEU A 69 -9.17 -3.56 16.96
N GLY A 70 -9.97 -2.58 16.57
CA GLY A 70 -9.87 -1.20 17.02
C GLY A 70 -8.94 -0.30 16.21
N PHE A 71 -8.39 -0.74 15.08
CA PHE A 71 -7.62 0.12 14.18
C PHE A 71 -8.54 1.11 13.48
N GLU A 72 -8.13 2.39 13.42
CA GLU A 72 -8.79 3.40 12.61
C GLU A 72 -8.22 3.37 11.19
N ILE A 73 -9.09 3.19 10.20
CA ILE A 73 -8.69 3.03 8.78
C ILE A 73 -9.53 3.94 7.90
N ILE A 74 -8.87 4.77 7.10
CA ILE A 74 -9.50 5.44 5.96
C ILE A 74 -9.46 4.46 4.79
N LYS A 75 -10.64 4.06 4.30
CA LYS A 75 -10.74 3.11 3.17
C LYS A 75 -10.01 3.69 1.94
N PRO A 76 -8.99 3.01 1.40
CA PRO A 76 -8.29 3.48 0.23
C PRO A 76 -9.14 3.27 -1.04
N ASP A 77 -9.17 4.27 -1.91
CA ASP A 77 -9.84 4.20 -3.21
C ASP A 77 -8.97 3.64 -4.32
N GLY A 78 -7.66 3.52 -4.07
CA GLY A 78 -6.69 3.00 -5.04
C GLY A 78 -5.47 2.38 -4.38
N ALA A 79 -4.52 1.93 -5.21
CA ALA A 79 -3.33 1.18 -4.81
C ALA A 79 -3.67 -0.15 -4.12
N PHE A 80 -2.71 -0.75 -3.45
CA PHE A 80 -2.84 -2.01 -2.70
C PHE A 80 -2.23 -1.89 -1.30
N TYR A 81 -2.35 -0.70 -0.70
CA TYR A 81 -1.87 -0.40 0.65
C TYR A 81 -3.01 0.06 1.55
N ILE A 82 -2.96 -0.36 2.81
CA ILE A 82 -3.77 0.18 3.89
C ILE A 82 -2.83 0.89 4.86
N PHE A 83 -3.23 2.08 5.30
CA PHE A 83 -2.57 2.84 6.35
C PHE A 83 -3.54 2.89 7.53
N ALA A 84 -3.16 2.26 8.65
CA ALA A 84 -4.04 2.05 9.78
C ALA A 84 -3.42 2.63 11.05
N LYS A 85 -4.21 3.37 11.83
CA LYS A 85 -3.77 3.91 13.11
C LYS A 85 -3.84 2.82 14.17
N ILE A 86 -2.76 2.69 14.95
CA ILE A 86 -2.66 1.74 16.07
C ILE A 86 -3.70 2.12 17.13
N PRO A 87 -4.47 1.16 17.69
CA PRO A 87 -5.42 1.44 18.75
C PRO A 87 -4.77 2.08 19.98
N ALA A 88 -5.45 3.04 20.62
CA ALA A 88 -4.89 3.85 21.71
C ALA A 88 -4.38 3.06 22.94
N GLY A 89 -4.87 1.83 23.15
CA GLY A 89 -4.42 0.95 24.24
C GLY A 89 -3.06 0.27 24.01
N TYR A 90 -2.44 0.46 22.84
CA TYR A 90 -1.19 -0.19 22.46
C TYR A 90 -0.05 0.81 22.29
N ASN A 91 1.19 0.31 22.18
CA ASN A 91 2.36 1.15 21.99
C ASN A 91 2.23 1.97 20.70
N GLN A 92 2.27 3.29 20.81
CA GLN A 92 2.13 4.23 19.69
C GLN A 92 3.44 4.46 18.94
N ASP A 93 4.61 3.99 19.45
CA ASP A 93 5.84 3.89 18.67
C ASP A 93 5.64 2.79 17.63
N SER A 94 5.43 3.20 16.38
CA SER A 94 5.07 2.28 15.29
C SER A 94 6.17 1.26 14.98
N PHE A 95 7.44 1.62 15.20
CA PHE A 95 8.56 0.70 15.02
C PHE A 95 8.60 -0.34 16.15
N ALA A 96 8.50 0.12 17.40
CA ALA A 96 8.53 -0.77 18.57
C ALA A 96 7.34 -1.75 18.55
N PHE A 97 6.12 -1.26 18.25
CA PHE A 97 4.93 -2.08 18.10
C PHE A 97 5.10 -3.18 17.04
N LEU A 98 5.58 -2.82 15.85
CA LEU A 98 5.74 -3.78 14.75
C LEU A 98 6.92 -4.73 14.95
N LYS A 99 7.99 -4.28 15.62
CA LYS A 99 9.10 -5.16 15.97
C LYS A 99 8.66 -6.27 16.93
N ASP A 100 7.90 -5.93 17.96
CA ASP A 100 7.35 -6.91 18.92
C ASP A 100 6.37 -7.86 18.21
N PHE A 101 5.46 -7.32 17.40
CA PHE A 101 4.53 -8.12 16.60
C PHE A 101 5.26 -9.10 15.67
N ALA A 102 6.27 -8.64 14.94
CA ALA A 102 7.03 -9.48 14.02
C ALA A 102 7.81 -10.59 14.77
N GLN A 103 8.38 -10.28 15.92
CA GLN A 103 9.11 -11.25 16.74
C GLN A 103 8.19 -12.33 17.33
N LYS A 104 6.99 -11.95 17.77
CA LYS A 104 6.04 -12.88 18.40
C LYS A 104 5.22 -13.71 17.41
N LYS A 105 4.87 -13.12 16.27
CA LYS A 105 3.89 -13.71 15.33
C LYS A 105 4.43 -13.95 13.91
N ALA A 106 5.69 -13.60 13.64
CA ALA A 106 6.34 -13.76 12.32
C ALA A 106 5.55 -13.11 11.16
N VAL A 107 4.95 -11.95 11.41
CA VAL A 107 4.26 -11.12 10.42
C VAL A 107 4.88 -9.73 10.41
N ALA A 108 5.21 -9.21 9.24
CA ALA A 108 5.85 -7.90 9.08
C ALA A 108 4.93 -6.92 8.36
N PHE A 109 4.69 -5.77 9.01
CA PHE A 109 4.13 -4.57 8.36
C PHE A 109 5.21 -3.49 8.33
N ILE A 110 4.91 -2.35 7.76
CA ILE A 110 5.83 -1.22 7.69
C ILE A 110 5.41 -0.16 8.70
N PRO A 111 6.32 0.33 9.58
CA PRO A 111 5.99 1.39 10.52
C PRO A 111 5.64 2.68 9.79
N GLY A 112 4.61 3.36 10.23
CA GLY A 112 4.16 4.60 9.63
C GLY A 112 5.20 5.70 9.73
N ALA A 113 6.03 5.72 10.77
CA ALA A 113 7.17 6.64 10.93
C ALA A 113 8.13 6.61 9.73
N ALA A 114 8.25 5.50 9.01
CA ALA A 114 9.06 5.40 7.78
C ALA A 114 8.56 6.33 6.64
N PHE A 115 7.35 6.87 6.75
CA PHE A 115 6.73 7.79 5.79
C PHE A 115 6.71 9.25 6.28
N GLY A 116 7.43 9.53 7.36
CA GLY A 116 7.58 10.86 7.93
C GLY A 116 6.90 11.02 9.29
N ARG A 117 7.12 12.16 9.94
CA ARG A 117 6.70 12.43 11.32
C ARG A 117 5.20 12.25 11.60
N TYR A 118 4.36 12.49 10.61
CA TYR A 118 2.90 12.35 10.72
C TYR A 118 2.42 10.89 10.57
N GLY A 119 3.33 9.97 10.21
CA GLY A 119 3.04 8.55 10.16
C GLY A 119 3.24 7.82 11.49
N GLU A 120 3.77 8.50 12.53
CA GLU A 120 3.91 7.88 13.85
C GLU A 120 2.54 7.52 14.44
N GLY A 121 2.47 6.37 15.11
CA GLY A 121 1.21 5.79 15.58
C GLY A 121 0.42 5.05 14.50
N TYR A 122 0.98 4.89 13.31
CA TYR A 122 0.34 4.17 12.20
C TYR A 122 1.18 2.97 11.74
N VAL A 123 0.51 2.05 11.07
CA VAL A 123 1.14 0.91 10.36
C VAL A 123 0.67 0.89 8.91
N ARG A 124 1.57 0.54 7.99
CA ARG A 124 1.21 0.28 6.60
C ARG A 124 1.34 -1.20 6.27
N LEU A 125 0.31 -1.76 5.67
CA LEU A 125 0.35 -3.10 5.12
C LEU A 125 -0.01 -3.11 3.64
N SER A 126 0.53 -4.10 2.91
CA SER A 126 0.19 -4.36 1.51
C SER A 126 -0.77 -5.54 1.44
N TYR A 127 -1.80 -5.43 0.59
CA TYR A 127 -2.67 -6.56 0.28
C TYR A 127 -2.38 -7.20 -1.09
N ALA A 128 -1.17 -6.98 -1.62
CA ALA A 128 -0.66 -7.67 -2.79
C ALA A 128 -0.13 -9.07 -2.42
N ALA A 129 -0.95 -9.86 -1.75
CA ALA A 129 -0.67 -11.24 -1.32
C ALA A 129 -1.90 -12.12 -1.56
N SER A 130 -1.76 -13.43 -1.47
CA SER A 130 -2.92 -14.33 -1.60
C SER A 130 -3.92 -14.10 -0.46
N MET A 131 -5.19 -14.40 -0.69
CA MET A 131 -6.22 -14.30 0.36
C MET A 131 -5.90 -15.22 1.55
N GLU A 132 -5.27 -16.38 1.30
CA GLU A 132 -4.83 -17.30 2.34
C GLU A 132 -3.76 -16.66 3.24
N THR A 133 -2.73 -16.07 2.64
CA THR A 133 -1.67 -15.35 3.38
C THR A 133 -2.27 -14.20 4.19
N ILE A 134 -3.21 -13.44 3.62
CA ILE A 134 -3.89 -12.34 4.31
C ILE A 134 -4.70 -12.86 5.50
N LYS A 135 -5.46 -13.93 5.34
CA LYS A 135 -6.23 -14.54 6.43
C LYS A 135 -5.34 -14.99 7.58
N GLU A 136 -4.23 -15.64 7.27
CA GLU A 136 -3.27 -16.08 8.28
C GLU A 136 -2.63 -14.87 9.00
N ALA A 137 -2.26 -13.83 8.27
CA ALA A 137 -1.71 -12.61 8.88
C ALA A 137 -2.72 -11.92 9.81
N MET A 138 -3.99 -11.83 9.41
CA MET A 138 -5.05 -11.24 10.24
C MET A 138 -5.34 -12.08 11.49
N LYS A 139 -5.33 -13.41 11.37
CA LYS A 139 -5.45 -14.32 12.52
C LYS A 139 -4.33 -14.08 13.53
N ARG A 140 -3.08 -14.01 13.08
CA ARG A 140 -1.92 -13.77 13.94
C ARG A 140 -1.95 -12.36 14.55
N LEU A 141 -2.45 -11.36 13.84
CA LEU A 141 -2.67 -10.03 14.39
C LEU A 141 -3.71 -10.07 15.52
N GLU A 142 -4.83 -10.75 15.31
CA GLU A 142 -5.86 -10.92 16.35
C GLU A 142 -5.31 -11.62 17.61
N GLU A 143 -4.54 -12.68 17.43
CA GLU A 143 -3.89 -13.37 18.55
C GLU A 143 -2.93 -12.44 19.30
N TYR A 144 -2.12 -11.68 18.59
CA TYR A 144 -1.19 -10.71 19.16
C TYR A 144 -1.93 -9.64 19.98
N MET A 145 -2.98 -9.06 19.40
CA MET A 145 -3.76 -8.00 20.06
C MET A 145 -4.50 -8.48 21.33
N ARG A 146 -4.77 -9.79 21.46
CA ARG A 146 -5.36 -10.37 22.68
C ARG A 146 -4.33 -10.66 23.77
N GLU A 147 -3.08 -10.87 23.39
CA GLU A 147 -1.97 -11.23 24.29
C GLU A 147 -1.21 -10.00 24.82
N ALA A 148 -1.37 -8.86 24.16
CA ALA A 148 -0.70 -7.61 24.48
C ALA A 148 -1.56 -6.73 25.37
#